data_161ccd744ce8a8c0e02bd031571a2cd3
#
_entry.id   161ccd744ce8a8c0e02bd031571a2cd3
#
_cell.length_a   1.000
_cell.length_b   1.000
_cell.length_c   1.000
_cell.angle_alpha   90.00
_cell.angle_beta   90.00
_cell.angle_gamma   90.00
#
_symmetry.space_group_name_H-M   'P 1'
#
loop_
_entity.id
_entity.type
_entity.pdbx_description
1 polymer ?
#
loop_
_entity_poly.entity_id
_entity_poly.type
_entity_poly.pdbx_seq_one_letter_code
_entity_poly.pdbx_strand_id
1 'polypeptide(L)'
;MNPKDGTRTRRFKHVFLDAEGTLYVPRNGMSRWYFWARPTPEDAIRFFELDKGVIAALEKLRSEVDTLCLVSLNSEPVLDAILDHFDLRRFFDEVMVNGNKGDRIARYLKEHGFSKADSLMVGDTPGLDLYPVVKAGVHSILIDRDYNRGHAAERIKGVYELPAWLRVADIAENMFKERVRIATLDEFFCGDARTVNCTKSLIAVSGA
;
A
#
# COMPACT_ATOMS: atom_id res chain seq x y z
N MET A 1 6.79 -16.45 32.56
CA MET A 1 6.68 -16.95 31.18
C MET A 1 5.50 -16.28 30.53
N ASN A 2 5.72 -15.26 29.69
CA ASN A 2 4.66 -14.63 28.91
C ASN A 2 4.20 -15.58 27.83
N PRO A 3 2.88 -15.75 27.60
CA PRO A 3 2.39 -16.47 26.44
C PRO A 3 2.64 -15.57 25.21
N LYS A 4 3.73 -15.87 24.53
CA LYS A 4 4.08 -15.22 23.30
C LYS A 4 3.06 -15.58 22.22
N ASP A 5 2.29 -14.54 21.82
CA ASP A 5 2.32 -14.09 20.45
C ASP A 5 1.96 -15.17 19.44
N GLY A 6 0.65 -15.37 19.32
CA GLY A 6 0.13 -15.87 18.06
C GLY A 6 0.58 -14.88 16.97
N THR A 7 1.64 -15.24 16.25
CA THR A 7 2.18 -14.44 15.16
C THR A 7 1.06 -14.15 14.16
N ARG A 8 0.43 -12.98 14.34
CA ARG A 8 -0.56 -12.46 13.42
C ARG A 8 0.10 -12.38 12.05
N THR A 9 -0.32 -13.22 11.14
CA THR A 9 0.22 -13.22 9.78
C THR A 9 -0.23 -11.93 9.12
N ARG A 10 0.69 -11.00 8.93
CA ARG A 10 0.45 -9.76 8.18
C ARG A 10 0.46 -10.08 6.69
N ARG A 11 -0.53 -9.59 5.95
CA ARG A 11 -0.55 -9.71 4.49
C ARG A 11 0.52 -8.82 3.87
N PHE A 12 0.59 -7.58 4.31
CA PHE A 12 1.56 -6.63 3.80
C PHE A 12 2.53 -6.21 4.91
N LYS A 13 3.80 -6.42 4.65
CA LYS A 13 4.91 -6.09 5.56
C LYS A 13 5.68 -4.86 5.11
N HIS A 14 5.71 -4.63 3.78
CA HIS A 14 6.48 -3.57 3.16
C HIS A 14 5.52 -2.62 2.45
N VAL A 15 5.41 -1.39 2.95
CA VAL A 15 4.49 -0.38 2.42
C VAL A 15 5.29 0.75 1.79
N PHE A 16 4.92 1.08 0.55
CA PHE A 16 5.45 2.17 -0.23
C PHE A 16 4.37 3.22 -0.41
N LEU A 17 4.66 4.46 -0.04
CA LEU A 17 3.73 5.58 -0.19
C LEU A 17 4.25 6.53 -1.26
N ASP A 18 3.35 7.03 -2.09
CA ASP A 18 3.61 8.23 -2.87
C ASP A 18 3.57 9.46 -1.94
N ALA A 19 4.14 10.55 -2.41
CA ALA A 19 4.23 11.77 -1.63
C ALA A 19 3.03 12.68 -1.88
N GLU A 20 2.96 13.24 -3.07
CA GLU A 20 2.00 14.24 -3.44
C GLU A 20 0.66 13.66 -3.89
N GLY A 21 -0.44 14.29 -3.46
CA GLY A 21 -1.77 13.69 -3.64
C GLY A 21 -2.03 12.53 -2.68
N THR A 22 -1.03 12.11 -1.92
CA THR A 22 -1.07 10.98 -0.97
C THR A 22 -0.84 11.46 0.46
N LEU A 23 0.27 12.11 0.74
CA LEU A 23 0.62 12.66 2.07
C LEU A 23 0.29 14.13 2.21
N TYR A 24 0.44 14.87 1.14
CA TYR A 24 0.16 16.29 1.09
C TYR A 24 -0.53 16.67 -0.20
N VAL A 25 -1.30 17.72 -0.14
CA VAL A 25 -2.15 18.21 -1.24
C VAL A 25 -1.94 19.70 -1.44
N PRO A 26 -2.24 20.25 -2.63
CA PRO A 26 -2.24 21.69 -2.81
C PRO A 26 -3.24 22.37 -1.85
N ARG A 27 -2.82 23.48 -1.23
CA ARG A 27 -3.70 24.31 -0.41
C ARG A 27 -4.92 24.77 -1.22
N ASN A 28 -6.01 25.05 -0.51
CA ASN A 28 -7.30 25.42 -1.08
C ASN A 28 -7.21 26.37 -2.28
N GLY A 29 -7.77 25.92 -3.42
CA GLY A 29 -7.90 26.69 -4.64
C GLY A 29 -6.64 26.80 -5.50
N MET A 30 -5.53 26.20 -5.09
CA MET A 30 -4.32 26.15 -5.90
C MET A 30 -4.39 25.03 -6.94
N SER A 31 -4.14 25.39 -8.20
CA SER A 31 -4.23 24.45 -9.31
C SER A 31 -2.99 23.54 -9.37
N ARG A 32 -3.19 22.30 -9.80
CA ARG A 32 -2.12 21.34 -10.14
C ARG A 32 -1.10 21.86 -11.18
N TRP A 33 -1.38 22.97 -11.84
CA TRP A 33 -0.46 23.64 -12.74
C TRP A 33 0.90 23.96 -12.10
N TYR A 34 0.95 24.07 -10.80
CA TYR A 34 2.18 24.29 -10.06
C TYR A 34 3.24 23.19 -10.31
N PHE A 35 2.84 21.95 -10.49
CA PHE A 35 3.72 20.81 -10.78
C PHE A 35 4.54 20.97 -12.04
N TRP A 36 3.92 21.54 -13.06
CA TRP A 36 4.54 21.72 -14.36
C TRP A 36 5.52 22.89 -14.35
N ALA A 37 5.40 23.80 -13.40
CA ALA A 37 6.24 25.00 -13.28
C ALA A 37 7.60 24.74 -12.61
N ARG A 38 7.87 23.52 -12.11
CA ARG A 38 9.10 23.19 -11.35
C ARG A 38 9.31 24.12 -10.17
N PRO A 39 8.53 24.00 -9.10
CA PRO A 39 8.59 24.89 -7.94
C PRO A 39 9.97 24.86 -7.29
N THR A 40 10.34 25.98 -6.69
CA THR A 40 11.45 26.01 -5.74
C THR A 40 11.04 25.29 -4.44
N PRO A 41 12.00 24.87 -3.60
CA PRO A 41 11.69 24.33 -2.28
C PRO A 41 10.79 25.25 -1.44
N GLU A 42 11.06 26.56 -1.45
CA GLU A 42 10.30 27.56 -0.70
C GLU A 42 8.87 27.71 -1.23
N ASP A 43 8.69 27.68 -2.54
CA ASP A 43 7.38 27.72 -3.15
C ASP A 43 6.56 26.46 -2.77
N ALA A 44 7.20 25.30 -2.80
CA ALA A 44 6.54 24.03 -2.45
C ALA A 44 6.00 24.03 -1.02
N ILE A 45 6.78 24.50 -0.05
CA ILE A 45 6.36 24.61 1.36
C ILE A 45 5.12 25.52 1.51
N ARG A 46 5.04 26.60 0.74
CA ARG A 46 3.89 27.52 0.76
C ARG A 46 2.67 26.94 0.05
N PHE A 47 2.90 26.14 -0.95
CA PHE A 47 1.86 25.61 -1.82
C PHE A 47 1.12 24.42 -1.22
N PHE A 48 1.83 23.55 -0.51
CA PHE A 48 1.26 22.31 0.02
C PHE A 48 0.80 22.43 1.47
N GLU A 49 -0.14 21.58 1.82
CA GLU A 49 -0.55 21.29 3.19
C GLU A 49 -0.67 19.77 3.36
N LEU A 50 -0.53 19.28 4.59
CA LEU A 50 -0.74 17.87 4.88
C LEU A 50 -2.18 17.47 4.60
N ASP A 51 -2.36 16.31 3.98
CA ASP A 51 -3.69 15.72 3.87
C ASP A 51 -4.18 15.29 5.27
N LYS A 52 -5.49 15.16 5.39
CA LYS A 52 -6.14 14.89 6.67
C LYS A 52 -5.60 13.62 7.33
N GLY A 53 -5.21 13.73 8.59
CA GLY A 53 -4.85 12.61 9.46
C GLY A 53 -3.56 11.88 9.09
N VAL A 54 -2.71 12.44 8.22
CA VAL A 54 -1.47 11.81 7.74
C VAL A 54 -0.53 11.48 8.88
N ILE A 55 -0.25 12.39 9.80
CA ILE A 55 0.70 12.14 10.91
C ILE A 55 0.26 10.94 11.75
N ALA A 56 -0.99 10.95 12.22
CA ALA A 56 -1.51 9.85 13.03
C ALA A 56 -1.52 8.49 12.29
N ALA A 57 -1.75 8.52 10.98
CA ALA A 57 -1.68 7.32 10.14
C ALA A 57 -0.24 6.80 10.01
N LEU A 58 0.73 7.69 9.78
CA LEU A 58 2.15 7.31 9.68
C LEU A 58 2.69 6.76 11.00
N GLU A 59 2.35 7.37 12.14
CA GLU A 59 2.70 6.86 13.47
C GLU A 59 2.20 5.43 13.68
N LYS A 60 0.96 5.18 13.26
CA LYS A 60 0.36 3.86 13.38
C LYS A 60 0.98 2.85 12.40
N LEU A 61 1.19 3.23 11.15
CA LEU A 61 1.84 2.38 10.15
C LEU A 61 3.22 1.92 10.60
N ARG A 62 4.04 2.83 11.18
CA ARG A 62 5.36 2.48 11.72
C ARG A 62 5.33 1.34 12.76
N SER A 63 4.25 1.18 13.49
CA SER A 63 4.07 0.09 14.45
C SER A 63 3.47 -1.18 13.83
N GLU A 64 2.86 -1.07 12.65
CA GLU A 64 2.10 -2.16 12.02
C GLU A 64 2.82 -2.80 10.82
N VAL A 65 3.86 -2.17 10.25
CA VAL A 65 4.59 -2.70 9.08
C VAL A 65 6.09 -2.87 9.40
N ASP A 66 6.75 -3.74 8.65
CA ASP A 66 8.18 -4.00 8.83
C ASP A 66 9.04 -2.90 8.18
N THR A 67 8.59 -2.39 7.01
CA THR A 67 9.22 -1.25 6.34
C THR A 67 8.18 -0.29 5.79
N LEU A 68 8.46 1.00 5.91
CA LEU A 68 7.66 2.09 5.36
C LEU A 68 8.57 2.99 4.51
N CYS A 69 8.37 3.00 3.20
CA CYS A 69 9.18 3.72 2.24
C CYS A 69 8.37 4.80 1.54
N LEU A 70 9.02 5.91 1.16
CA LEU A 70 8.45 6.95 0.32
C LEU A 70 8.99 6.81 -1.10
N VAL A 71 8.11 6.90 -2.11
CA VAL A 71 8.49 6.82 -3.52
C VAL A 71 7.88 8.00 -4.28
N SER A 72 8.70 8.98 -4.65
CA SER A 72 8.25 10.21 -5.28
C SER A 72 8.94 10.48 -6.62
N LEU A 73 8.24 11.20 -7.48
CA LEU A 73 8.80 11.77 -8.73
C LEU A 73 9.21 13.24 -8.59
N ASN A 74 8.99 13.83 -7.43
CA ASN A 74 9.47 15.18 -7.15
C ASN A 74 11.01 15.23 -7.21
N SER A 75 11.54 16.38 -7.55
CA SER A 75 12.99 16.59 -7.43
C SER A 75 13.40 16.49 -5.96
N GLU A 76 14.57 15.94 -5.73
CA GLU A 76 15.09 15.71 -4.37
C GLU A 76 15.06 16.98 -3.50
N PRO A 77 15.53 18.15 -3.97
CA PRO A 77 15.52 19.37 -3.15
C PRO A 77 14.10 19.82 -2.73
N VAL A 78 13.12 19.65 -3.62
CA VAL A 78 11.72 20.01 -3.32
C VAL A 78 11.12 19.02 -2.33
N LEU A 79 11.34 17.73 -2.53
CA LEU A 79 10.85 16.70 -1.64
C LEU A 79 11.47 16.85 -0.23
N ASP A 80 12.77 17.05 -0.16
CA ASP A 80 13.50 17.25 1.11
C ASP A 80 12.92 18.42 1.90
N ALA A 81 12.74 19.57 1.23
CA ALA A 81 12.16 20.74 1.89
C ALA A 81 10.74 20.48 2.45
N ILE A 82 9.91 19.73 1.72
CA ILE A 82 8.56 19.36 2.18
C ILE A 82 8.63 18.39 3.35
N LEU A 83 9.47 17.35 3.25
CA LEU A 83 9.62 16.34 4.30
C LEU A 83 10.13 16.97 5.61
N ASP A 84 11.08 17.89 5.51
CA ASP A 84 11.64 18.58 6.68
C ASP A 84 10.62 19.58 7.27
N HIS A 85 9.91 20.34 6.39
CA HIS A 85 8.90 21.29 6.85
C HIS A 85 7.76 20.66 7.65
N PHE A 86 7.31 19.49 7.22
CA PHE A 86 6.21 18.76 7.87
C PHE A 86 6.68 17.68 8.86
N ASP A 87 7.99 17.55 9.11
CA ASP A 87 8.60 16.52 9.96
C ASP A 87 8.19 15.09 9.55
N LEU A 88 8.14 14.84 8.24
CA LEU A 88 7.72 13.55 7.70
C LEU A 88 8.86 12.55 7.54
N ARG A 89 10.10 13.00 7.38
CA ARG A 89 11.26 12.15 7.10
C ARG A 89 11.43 11.03 8.13
N ARG A 90 11.18 11.32 9.40
CA ARG A 90 11.30 10.39 10.52
C ARG A 90 10.43 9.13 10.43
N PHE A 91 9.43 9.14 9.56
CA PHE A 91 8.54 7.99 9.39
C PHE A 91 9.06 6.95 8.41
N PHE A 92 10.00 7.31 7.53
CA PHE A 92 10.40 6.46 6.42
C PHE A 92 11.78 5.82 6.64
N ASP A 93 11.86 4.52 6.33
CA ASP A 93 13.11 3.77 6.31
C ASP A 93 13.94 4.13 5.07
N GLU A 94 13.27 4.45 3.95
CA GLU A 94 13.89 4.84 2.69
C GLU A 94 13.04 5.89 1.97
N VAL A 95 13.70 6.86 1.32
CA VAL A 95 13.07 7.87 0.45
C VAL A 95 13.64 7.72 -0.95
N MET A 96 12.80 7.28 -1.87
CA MET A 96 13.18 7.01 -3.26
C MET A 96 12.68 8.13 -4.16
N VAL A 97 13.59 8.79 -4.86
CA VAL A 97 13.28 9.85 -5.82
C VAL A 97 13.65 9.46 -7.24
N ASN A 98 12.97 10.03 -8.22
CA ASN A 98 13.21 9.84 -9.66
C ASN A 98 12.96 8.43 -10.21
N GLY A 99 12.73 8.33 -11.51
CA GLY A 99 12.57 7.08 -12.24
C GLY A 99 11.19 6.42 -12.10
N ASN A 100 11.01 5.28 -12.76
CA ASN A 100 9.77 4.51 -12.74
C ASN A 100 9.56 3.88 -11.35
N LYS A 101 8.41 4.12 -10.73
CA LYS A 101 8.13 3.63 -9.37
C LYS A 101 8.11 2.11 -9.28
N GLY A 102 7.51 1.43 -10.25
CA GLY A 102 7.48 -0.04 -10.29
C GLY A 102 8.88 -0.65 -10.33
N ASP A 103 9.76 -0.11 -11.16
CA ASP A 103 11.14 -0.59 -11.30
C ASP A 103 11.95 -0.33 -10.02
N ARG A 104 11.74 0.82 -9.38
CA ARG A 104 12.44 1.17 -8.13
C ARG A 104 12.01 0.28 -6.98
N ILE A 105 10.71 0.09 -6.80
CA ILE A 105 10.17 -0.80 -5.78
C ILE A 105 10.65 -2.23 -6.02
N ALA A 106 10.60 -2.73 -7.26
CA ALA A 106 11.07 -4.07 -7.58
C ALA A 106 12.56 -4.26 -7.30
N ARG A 107 13.39 -3.23 -7.58
CA ARG A 107 14.82 -3.25 -7.26
C ARG A 107 15.05 -3.27 -5.75
N TYR A 108 14.41 -2.37 -5.01
CA TYR A 108 14.51 -2.31 -3.55
C TYR A 108 14.14 -3.65 -2.91
N LEU A 109 13.01 -4.23 -3.30
CA LEU A 109 12.58 -5.53 -2.78
C LEU A 109 13.59 -6.63 -3.08
N LYS A 110 14.17 -6.65 -4.27
CA LYS A 110 15.21 -7.61 -4.66
C LYS A 110 16.49 -7.45 -3.83
N GLU A 111 16.96 -6.22 -3.66
CA GLU A 111 18.19 -5.90 -2.90
C GLU A 111 18.08 -6.29 -1.42
N HIS A 112 16.88 -6.19 -0.84
CA HIS A 112 16.63 -6.55 0.56
C HIS A 112 16.09 -7.97 0.75
N GLY A 113 15.90 -8.74 -0.31
CA GLY A 113 15.34 -10.09 -0.24
C GLY A 113 13.86 -10.13 0.18
N PHE A 114 13.11 -9.04 -0.04
CA PHE A 114 11.71 -8.93 0.34
C PHE A 114 10.77 -9.49 -0.74
N SER A 115 9.63 -10.04 -0.30
CA SER A 115 8.61 -10.59 -1.19
C SER A 115 7.74 -9.49 -1.80
N LYS A 116 7.52 -9.56 -3.11
CA LYS A 116 6.55 -8.70 -3.79
C LYS A 116 5.11 -8.95 -3.31
N ALA A 117 4.79 -10.19 -2.96
CA ALA A 117 3.46 -10.56 -2.47
C ALA A 117 3.13 -9.94 -1.11
N ASP A 118 4.15 -9.65 -0.30
CA ASP A 118 4.01 -9.01 1.01
C ASP A 118 4.16 -7.48 0.94
N SER A 119 4.13 -6.92 -0.28
CA SER A 119 4.41 -5.51 -0.54
C SER A 119 3.20 -4.79 -1.11
N LEU A 120 2.99 -3.55 -0.67
CA LEU A 120 1.88 -2.69 -1.05
C LEU A 120 2.38 -1.30 -1.46
N MET A 121 1.92 -0.80 -2.59
CA MET A 121 2.04 0.60 -2.99
C MET A 121 0.72 1.33 -2.76
N VAL A 122 0.80 2.54 -2.24
CA VAL A 122 -0.34 3.44 -2.07
C VAL A 122 0.00 4.78 -2.71
N GLY A 123 -0.82 5.23 -3.64
CA GLY A 123 -0.63 6.50 -4.33
C GLY A 123 -1.93 7.02 -4.92
N ASP A 124 -1.88 8.10 -5.68
CA ASP A 124 -3.07 8.76 -6.20
C ASP A 124 -3.14 8.79 -7.74
N THR A 125 -2.03 8.56 -8.41
CA THR A 125 -1.94 8.72 -9.87
C THR A 125 -1.83 7.37 -10.58
N PRO A 126 -2.89 6.88 -11.27
CA PRO A 126 -2.92 5.54 -11.86
C PRO A 126 -1.75 5.23 -12.79
N GLY A 127 -1.33 6.19 -13.60
CA GLY A 127 -0.21 6.03 -14.55
C GLY A 127 1.16 5.90 -13.89
N LEU A 128 1.30 6.33 -12.65
CA LEU A 128 2.57 6.37 -11.92
C LEU A 128 2.59 5.37 -10.75
N ASP A 129 1.47 5.22 -10.04
CA ASP A 129 1.40 4.47 -8.79
C ASP A 129 0.73 3.10 -8.95
N LEU A 130 -0.18 2.94 -9.91
CA LEU A 130 -0.91 1.70 -10.10
C LEU A 130 -0.29 0.84 -11.22
N TYR A 131 -0.36 1.29 -12.48
CA TYR A 131 -0.01 0.44 -13.61
C TYR A 131 1.44 -0.04 -13.62
N PRO A 132 2.47 0.81 -13.41
CA PRO A 132 3.85 0.33 -13.42
C PRO A 132 4.15 -0.58 -12.22
N VAL A 133 3.52 -0.35 -11.08
CA VAL A 133 3.72 -1.12 -9.85
C VAL A 133 3.07 -2.50 -9.96
N VAL A 134 1.84 -2.58 -10.44
CA VAL A 134 1.16 -3.86 -10.71
C VAL A 134 1.90 -4.66 -11.77
N LYS A 135 2.40 -4.01 -12.83
CA LYS A 135 3.25 -4.65 -13.84
C LYS A 135 4.53 -5.23 -13.23
N ALA A 136 5.08 -4.59 -12.22
CA ALA A 136 6.23 -5.09 -11.47
C ALA A 136 5.89 -6.25 -10.51
N GLY A 137 4.62 -6.61 -10.38
CA GLY A 137 4.13 -7.72 -9.55
C GLY A 137 3.91 -7.34 -8.07
N VAL A 138 3.73 -6.06 -7.78
CA VAL A 138 3.44 -5.54 -6.43
C VAL A 138 1.99 -5.07 -6.37
N HIS A 139 1.31 -5.35 -5.26
CA HIS A 139 -0.06 -4.88 -5.06
C HIS A 139 -0.08 -3.35 -4.94
N SER A 140 -1.11 -2.72 -5.52
CA SER A 140 -1.26 -1.27 -5.46
C SER A 140 -2.71 -0.86 -5.28
N ILE A 141 -2.94 0.11 -4.38
CA ILE A 141 -4.23 0.74 -4.14
C ILE A 141 -4.14 2.25 -4.38
N LEU A 142 -5.26 2.86 -4.72
CA LEU A 142 -5.32 4.30 -4.99
C LEU A 142 -5.96 5.06 -3.82
N ILE A 143 -5.40 6.23 -3.54
CA ILE A 143 -6.12 7.27 -2.80
C ILE A 143 -7.19 7.84 -3.73
N ASP A 144 -8.45 7.88 -3.28
CA ASP A 144 -9.56 8.42 -4.07
C ASP A 144 -9.42 9.93 -4.25
N ARG A 145 -9.28 10.33 -5.51
CA ARG A 145 -9.20 11.73 -5.94
C ARG A 145 -10.11 11.92 -7.14
N ASP A 146 -10.67 13.12 -7.32
CA ASP A 146 -11.63 13.40 -8.40
C ASP A 146 -11.08 13.03 -9.79
N TYR A 147 -9.78 13.25 -9.98
CA TYR A 147 -9.11 13.02 -11.27
C TYR A 147 -8.77 11.56 -11.57
N ASN A 148 -8.91 10.65 -10.60
CA ASN A 148 -8.59 9.23 -10.81
C ASN A 148 -9.80 8.29 -10.72
N ARG A 149 -11.03 8.82 -10.55
CA ARG A 149 -12.26 8.03 -10.36
C ARG A 149 -12.62 7.10 -11.52
N GLY A 150 -12.17 7.41 -12.73
CA GLY A 150 -12.42 6.58 -13.90
C GLY A 150 -11.61 5.29 -14.00
N HIS A 151 -10.67 5.06 -13.08
CA HIS A 151 -9.78 3.90 -13.12
C HIS A 151 -10.24 2.82 -12.14
N ALA A 152 -10.35 1.56 -12.63
CA ALA A 152 -10.67 0.41 -11.79
C ALA A 152 -9.48 0.05 -10.89
N ALA A 153 -9.65 0.23 -9.58
CA ALA A 153 -8.65 -0.10 -8.57
C ALA A 153 -9.30 -0.19 -7.20
N GLU A 154 -8.68 -0.92 -6.27
CA GLU A 154 -8.99 -0.78 -4.84
C GLU A 154 -8.63 0.61 -4.37
N ARG A 155 -9.45 1.18 -3.48
CA ARG A 155 -9.33 2.58 -3.06
C ARG A 155 -9.53 2.77 -1.59
N ILE A 156 -8.86 3.81 -1.08
CA ILE A 156 -9.10 4.42 0.23
C ILE A 156 -9.24 5.94 0.04
N LYS A 157 -9.92 6.61 0.96
CA LYS A 157 -10.15 8.06 0.84
C LYS A 157 -8.91 8.90 1.17
N GLY A 158 -7.99 8.34 1.94
CA GLY A 158 -6.74 8.98 2.34
C GLY A 158 -5.89 8.02 3.16
N VAL A 159 -4.64 8.38 3.39
CA VAL A 159 -3.70 7.55 4.17
C VAL A 159 -4.23 7.25 5.58
N TYR A 160 -5.09 8.10 6.13
CA TYR A 160 -5.73 7.86 7.44
C TYR A 160 -6.59 6.58 7.50
N GLU A 161 -7.09 6.06 6.37
CA GLU A 161 -7.82 4.80 6.32
C GLU A 161 -6.90 3.57 6.19
N LEU A 162 -5.65 3.76 5.77
CA LEU A 162 -4.72 2.67 5.45
C LEU A 162 -4.49 1.70 6.62
N PRO A 163 -4.29 2.13 7.87
CA PRO A 163 -4.14 1.19 8.99
C PRO A 163 -5.36 0.30 9.22
N ALA A 164 -6.57 0.81 8.98
CA ALA A 164 -7.80 0.03 9.07
C ALA A 164 -7.92 -0.95 7.91
N TRP A 165 -7.60 -0.50 6.69
CA TRP A 165 -7.61 -1.33 5.48
C TRP A 165 -6.62 -2.50 5.60
N LEU A 166 -5.39 -2.27 6.07
CA LEU A 166 -4.40 -3.31 6.31
C LEU A 166 -4.90 -4.40 7.28
N ARG A 167 -5.57 -4.00 8.36
CA ARG A 167 -6.16 -4.98 9.30
C ARG A 167 -7.25 -5.83 8.67
N VAL A 168 -8.08 -5.27 7.80
CA VAL A 168 -9.10 -6.02 7.07
C VAL A 168 -8.45 -7.00 6.09
N ALA A 169 -7.39 -6.57 5.38
CA ALA A 169 -6.62 -7.42 4.50
C ALA A 169 -5.97 -8.60 5.25
N ASP A 170 -5.42 -8.35 6.45
CA ASP A 170 -4.85 -9.40 7.31
C ASP A 170 -5.92 -10.43 7.74
N ILE A 171 -7.11 -9.98 8.11
CA ILE A 171 -8.22 -10.85 8.50
C ILE A 171 -8.64 -11.73 7.31
N ALA A 172 -8.81 -11.14 6.13
CA ALA A 172 -9.18 -11.87 4.92
C ALA A 172 -8.14 -12.93 4.54
N GLU A 173 -6.85 -12.61 4.62
CA GLU A 173 -5.76 -13.54 4.35
C GLU A 173 -5.73 -14.70 5.35
N ASN A 174 -5.91 -14.41 6.64
CA ASN A 174 -5.95 -15.45 7.68
C ASN A 174 -7.16 -16.37 7.52
N MET A 175 -8.34 -15.84 7.20
CA MET A 175 -9.54 -16.64 6.92
C MET A 175 -9.35 -17.53 5.68
N PHE A 176 -8.68 -17.03 4.65
CA PHE A 176 -8.39 -17.82 3.46
C PHE A 176 -7.43 -18.97 3.78
N LYS A 177 -6.33 -18.70 4.51
CA LYS A 177 -5.37 -19.73 4.94
C LYS A 177 -6.03 -20.81 5.82
N GLU A 178 -6.93 -20.42 6.73
CA GLU A 178 -7.67 -21.36 7.57
C GLU A 178 -8.57 -22.27 6.72
N ARG A 179 -9.30 -21.70 5.74
CA ARG A 179 -10.14 -22.49 4.83
C ARG A 179 -9.33 -23.48 3.99
N VAL A 180 -8.18 -23.05 3.46
CA VAL A 180 -7.28 -23.93 2.71
C VAL A 180 -6.74 -25.05 3.61
N ARG A 181 -6.37 -24.74 4.85
CA ARG A 181 -5.90 -25.74 5.80
C ARG A 181 -6.98 -26.77 6.14
N ILE A 182 -8.23 -26.35 6.34
CA ILE A 182 -9.35 -27.26 6.61
C ILE A 182 -9.60 -28.14 5.38
N ALA A 183 -9.63 -27.57 4.17
CA ALA A 183 -9.83 -28.32 2.94
C ALA A 183 -8.75 -29.39 2.72
N THR A 184 -7.48 -29.06 2.95
CA THR A 184 -6.37 -30.02 2.84
C THR A 184 -6.41 -31.12 3.90
N LEU A 185 -6.89 -30.83 5.10
CA LEU A 185 -7.09 -31.85 6.14
C LEU A 185 -8.24 -32.78 5.78
N ASP A 186 -9.35 -32.27 5.26
CA ASP A 186 -10.48 -33.08 4.80
C ASP A 186 -10.07 -33.98 3.63
N GLU A 187 -9.27 -33.50 2.68
CA GLU A 187 -8.72 -34.34 1.61
C GLU A 187 -7.78 -35.43 2.13
N PHE A 188 -6.99 -35.12 3.15
CA PHE A 188 -6.06 -36.07 3.74
C PHE A 188 -6.80 -37.18 4.54
N PHE A 189 -7.87 -36.83 5.26
CA PHE A 189 -8.66 -37.81 6.03
C PHE A 189 -9.67 -38.57 5.18
N CYS A 190 -10.13 -38.02 4.04
CA CYS A 190 -11.03 -38.74 3.12
C CYS A 190 -10.30 -39.70 2.18
N GLY A 191 -8.96 -39.65 2.10
CA GLY A 191 -8.16 -40.49 1.18
C GLY A 191 -8.10 -41.98 1.52
N ASP A 192 -8.58 -42.41 2.70
CA ASP A 192 -8.45 -43.82 3.17
C ASP A 192 -9.77 -44.55 3.44
N ALA A 193 -10.91 -43.98 3.11
CA ALA A 193 -12.20 -44.64 3.23
C ALA A 193 -12.78 -44.98 1.83
N ARG A 194 -12.56 -46.18 1.42
CA ARG A 194 -13.30 -46.78 0.28
C ARG A 194 -14.80 -46.70 0.57
N THR A 195 -15.51 -46.02 -0.35
CA THR A 195 -16.96 -45.96 -0.46
C THR A 195 -17.72 -45.09 0.57
N VAL A 196 -17.80 -43.76 0.36
CA VAL A 196 -19.03 -43.00 0.59
C VAL A 196 -19.19 -41.98 -0.54
N ASN A 197 -20.31 -42.02 -1.24
CA ASN A 197 -20.73 -41.06 -2.24
C ASN A 197 -20.79 -39.65 -1.60
N CYS A 198 -19.80 -38.82 -1.81
CA CYS A 198 -19.83 -37.44 -1.46
C CYS A 198 -20.32 -36.63 -2.66
N THR A 199 -21.58 -36.24 -2.65
CA THR A 199 -22.17 -35.32 -3.62
C THR A 199 -21.43 -33.98 -3.57
N LYS A 200 -20.68 -33.70 -4.62
CA LYS A 200 -20.03 -32.42 -4.84
C LYS A 200 -21.08 -31.32 -5.02
N SER A 201 -21.30 -30.51 -4.01
CA SER A 201 -21.94 -29.22 -4.18
C SER A 201 -20.85 -28.18 -4.46
N LEU A 202 -20.53 -28.03 -5.73
CA LEU A 202 -19.80 -26.86 -6.24
C LEU A 202 -20.75 -25.66 -6.16
N ILE A 203 -20.55 -24.80 -5.19
CA ILE A 203 -21.11 -23.45 -5.25
C ILE A 203 -20.20 -22.64 -6.16
N ALA A 204 -20.60 -22.52 -7.40
CA ALA A 204 -20.05 -21.54 -8.32
C ALA A 204 -20.50 -20.15 -7.84
N VAL A 205 -19.57 -19.33 -7.39
CA VAL A 205 -19.81 -17.89 -7.24
C VAL A 205 -19.66 -17.31 -8.63
N SER A 206 -20.78 -17.28 -9.38
CA SER A 206 -20.88 -16.47 -10.59
C SER A 206 -21.13 -15.04 -10.18
N GLY A 207 -20.32 -14.12 -10.74
CA GLY A 207 -20.47 -12.68 -10.56
C GLY A 207 -21.79 -12.13 -11.16
N ALA A 208 -22.23 -11.09 -10.58
CA ALA A 208 -23.02 -10.01 -11.17
C ALA A 208 -22.47 -8.70 -10.60
#